data_f86e1c8d9d34f6a72bcf6d92e3f501a8
#
_entry.id   f86e1c8d9d34f6a72bcf6d92e3f501a8
#
_cell.length_a   1.000
_cell.length_b   1.000
_cell.length_c   1.000
_cell.angle_alpha   90.00
_cell.angle_beta   90.00
_cell.angle_gamma   90.00
#
_symmetry.space_group_name_H-M   'P 1'
#
loop_
_entity.id
_entity.type
_entity.pdbx_description
1 polymer ?
#
loop_
_entity_poly.entity_id
_entity_poly.type
_entity_poly.pdbx_seq_one_letter_code
_entity_poly.pdbx_strand_id
1 'polypeptide(L)'
;IARDSQAARDAVAEATSEGAWTNRPVQEKAPHGSKINAFFEGGRVMNLRNKKGDGLIYAIRAGDIDDKALMSAVTVEELADFFLYAKAINERACSAISKKTGTLATVTTVNDLAGVDLLGDASFRNALSAASKRGDAYFPGLSGPTVLLNLPRLLGALVKLFTPLFPESVRAKLRFDRFPLGDAGALSTESG
;
A
#
# COMPACT_ATOMS: atom_id res chain seq x y z
N ILE A 1 -13.91 9.62 5.83
CA ILE A 1 -13.35 9.33 4.48
C ILE A 1 -12.30 10.39 4.12
N ALA A 2 -12.62 11.69 4.09
CA ALA A 2 -11.66 12.74 3.76
C ALA A 2 -10.46 12.81 4.72
N ARG A 3 -10.69 12.59 6.03
CA ARG A 3 -9.63 12.61 7.05
C ARG A 3 -8.61 11.49 6.88
N ASP A 4 -9.04 10.30 6.51
CA ASP A 4 -8.12 9.14 6.34
C ASP A 4 -7.26 9.31 5.10
N SER A 5 -7.85 9.82 4.01
CA SER A 5 -7.13 10.15 2.78
C SER A 5 -6.11 11.26 3.00
N GLN A 6 -6.47 12.31 3.76
CA GLN A 6 -5.56 13.40 4.07
C GLN A 6 -4.38 12.95 4.94
N ALA A 7 -4.64 12.16 5.99
CA ALA A 7 -3.59 11.63 6.84
C ALA A 7 -2.61 10.74 6.05
N ALA A 8 -3.12 9.95 5.11
CA ALA A 8 -2.30 9.15 4.21
C ALA A 8 -1.39 10.02 3.32
N ARG A 9 -1.94 11.08 2.72
CA ARG A 9 -1.18 12.01 1.86
C ARG A 9 -0.08 12.73 2.63
N ASP A 10 -0.44 13.27 3.78
CA ASP A 10 0.51 13.99 4.63
C ASP A 10 1.68 13.09 5.06
N ALA A 11 1.40 11.84 5.46
CA ALA A 11 2.42 10.89 5.86
C ALA A 11 3.32 10.48 4.69
N VAL A 12 2.75 10.30 3.49
CA VAL A 12 3.53 10.01 2.29
C VAL A 12 4.34 11.22 1.83
N ALA A 13 3.77 12.45 1.88
CA ALA A 13 4.49 13.67 1.57
C ALA A 13 5.68 13.89 2.52
N GLU A 14 5.48 13.67 3.83
CA GLU A 14 6.55 13.73 4.83
C GLU A 14 7.67 12.73 4.53
N ALA A 15 7.33 11.45 4.30
CA ALA A 15 8.30 10.41 4.00
C ALA A 15 9.04 10.64 2.67
N THR A 16 8.39 11.24 1.68
CA THR A 16 9.02 11.53 0.38
C THR A 16 9.82 12.81 0.37
N SER A 17 9.52 13.78 1.24
CA SER A 17 10.32 15.00 1.40
C SER A 17 11.73 14.69 1.92
N GLU A 18 11.89 13.65 2.71
CA GLU A 18 13.18 13.18 3.23
C GLU A 18 13.97 12.32 2.23
N GLY A 19 13.39 11.97 1.07
CA GLY A 19 14.04 11.20 0.00
C GLY A 19 14.42 9.76 0.40
N ALA A 20 13.92 9.28 1.53
CA ALA A 20 14.32 8.00 2.09
C ALA A 20 13.16 6.98 2.08
N TRP A 21 13.47 5.75 1.70
CA TRP A 21 12.61 4.63 2.04
C TRP A 21 12.77 4.30 3.54
N THR A 22 11.68 4.41 4.29
CA THR A 22 11.69 4.23 5.75
C THR A 22 11.44 2.79 6.20
N ASN A 23 11.26 1.84 5.28
CA ASN A 23 10.87 0.47 5.59
C ASN A 23 12.07 -0.49 5.75
N ARG A 24 13.11 -0.07 6.47
CA ARG A 24 14.34 -0.86 6.68
C ARG A 24 14.10 -2.30 7.16
N PRO A 25 13.23 -2.59 8.13
CA PRO A 25 13.03 -3.97 8.57
C PRO A 25 12.54 -4.91 7.47
N VAL A 26 11.79 -4.42 6.49
CA VAL A 26 11.38 -5.18 5.32
C VAL A 26 12.53 -5.28 4.32
N GLN A 27 13.22 -4.18 4.04
CA GLN A 27 14.35 -4.16 3.09
C GLN A 27 15.46 -5.15 3.48
N GLU A 28 15.86 -5.14 4.76
CA GLU A 28 17.04 -5.89 5.20
C GLU A 28 16.77 -7.39 5.36
N LYS A 29 15.54 -7.79 5.64
CA LYS A 29 15.23 -9.17 6.11
C LYS A 29 14.12 -9.86 5.34
N ALA A 30 13.47 -9.20 4.41
CA ALA A 30 12.41 -9.83 3.61
C ALA A 30 13.00 -10.94 2.73
N PRO A 31 12.30 -12.08 2.60
CA PRO A 31 12.70 -13.11 1.66
C PRO A 31 12.78 -12.51 0.25
N HIS A 32 13.78 -12.92 -0.51
CA HIS A 32 14.03 -12.44 -1.87
C HIS A 32 14.30 -10.92 -1.99
N GLY A 33 14.55 -10.24 -0.86
CA GLY A 33 14.78 -8.79 -0.82
C GLY A 33 15.89 -8.31 -1.75
N SER A 34 16.97 -9.07 -1.91
CA SER A 34 18.04 -8.73 -2.84
C SER A 34 17.61 -8.59 -4.31
N LYS A 35 16.54 -9.28 -4.72
CA LYS A 35 15.98 -9.18 -6.07
C LYS A 35 14.89 -8.10 -6.16
N ILE A 36 14.16 -7.84 -5.06
CA ILE A 36 12.91 -7.08 -5.06
C ILE A 36 13.13 -5.62 -4.66
N ASN A 37 14.03 -5.37 -3.70
CA ASN A 37 14.19 -4.04 -3.09
C ASN A 37 14.45 -2.92 -4.11
N ALA A 38 15.26 -3.17 -5.13
CA ALA A 38 15.59 -2.17 -6.15
C ALA A 38 14.33 -1.63 -6.89
N PHE A 39 13.27 -2.43 -6.97
CA PHE A 39 12.00 -2.02 -7.58
C PHE A 39 11.09 -1.21 -6.64
N PHE A 40 11.34 -1.30 -5.33
CA PHE A 40 10.49 -0.69 -4.30
C PHE A 40 11.17 0.47 -3.56
N GLU A 41 12.43 0.72 -3.81
CA GLU A 41 13.18 1.86 -3.26
C GLU A 41 12.68 3.21 -3.79
N GLY A 42 13.19 4.31 -3.22
CA GLY A 42 12.87 5.67 -3.65
C GLY A 42 11.41 6.08 -3.36
N GLY A 43 10.81 5.53 -2.31
CA GLY A 43 9.46 5.88 -1.91
C GLY A 43 8.35 5.22 -2.73
N ARG A 44 8.67 4.20 -3.54
CA ARG A 44 7.65 3.46 -4.31
C ARG A 44 6.77 2.59 -3.42
N VAL A 45 7.36 2.00 -2.38
CA VAL A 45 6.63 1.25 -1.34
C VAL A 45 7.12 1.71 0.02
N MET A 46 6.22 2.08 0.92
CA MET A 46 6.56 2.68 2.21
C MET A 46 5.65 2.19 3.32
N ASN A 47 6.22 2.03 4.51
CA ASN A 47 5.49 1.86 5.77
C ASN A 47 5.67 3.11 6.64
N LEU A 48 4.57 3.71 7.05
CA LEU A 48 4.55 4.95 7.80
C LEU A 48 3.64 4.81 9.02
N ARG A 49 3.91 5.59 10.07
CA ARG A 49 2.93 5.79 11.14
C ARG A 49 1.92 6.83 10.71
N ASN A 50 0.65 6.64 11.04
CA ASN A 50 -0.33 7.71 10.84
C ASN A 50 -0.10 8.84 11.85
N LYS A 51 -0.59 10.05 11.55
CA LYS A 51 -0.39 11.24 12.41
C LYS A 51 -0.93 11.07 13.83
N LYS A 52 -1.97 10.26 14.01
CA LYS A 52 -2.53 9.99 15.35
C LYS A 52 -1.68 9.02 16.15
N GLY A 53 -0.77 8.28 15.53
CA GLY A 53 0.04 7.26 16.17
C GLY A 53 -0.74 6.01 16.58
N ASP A 54 -1.97 5.83 16.10
CA ASP A 54 -2.89 4.74 16.42
C ASP A 54 -2.98 3.67 15.32
N GLY A 55 -2.18 3.77 14.26
CA GLY A 55 -2.14 2.81 13.16
C GLY A 55 -0.98 3.03 12.22
N LEU A 56 -0.92 2.20 11.19
CA LEU A 56 0.08 2.27 10.12
C LEU A 56 -0.56 2.64 8.79
N ILE A 57 0.25 3.22 7.92
CA ILE A 57 -0.05 3.44 6.50
C ILE A 57 0.94 2.62 5.69
N TYR A 58 0.44 1.78 4.80
CA TYR A 58 1.22 1.06 3.80
C TYR A 58 0.93 1.68 2.44
N ALA A 59 1.88 2.46 1.93
CA ALA A 59 1.72 3.23 0.69
C ALA A 59 2.48 2.56 -0.46
N ILE A 60 1.82 2.47 -1.62
CA ILE A 60 2.36 1.90 -2.85
C ILE A 60 2.09 2.90 -3.98
N ARG A 61 3.14 3.35 -4.67
CA ARG A 61 3.07 4.11 -5.91
C ARG A 61 3.13 3.13 -7.08
N ALA A 62 1.99 2.60 -7.46
CA ALA A 62 1.92 1.49 -8.40
C ALA A 62 2.44 1.86 -9.81
N GLY A 63 2.25 3.11 -10.24
CA GLY A 63 2.74 3.58 -11.54
C GLY A 63 4.26 3.77 -11.61
N ASP A 64 4.94 3.85 -10.47
CA ASP A 64 6.40 4.00 -10.40
C ASP A 64 7.12 2.64 -10.34
N ILE A 65 6.39 1.53 -10.28
CA ILE A 65 6.93 0.17 -10.23
C ILE A 65 6.96 -0.40 -11.64
N ASP A 66 8.15 -0.77 -12.12
CA ASP A 66 8.29 -1.57 -13.35
C ASP A 66 7.94 -3.03 -13.03
N ASP A 67 6.66 -3.34 -13.13
CA ASP A 67 6.09 -4.66 -12.80
C ASP A 67 6.59 -5.76 -13.75
N LYS A 68 6.85 -5.44 -15.03
CA LYS A 68 7.38 -6.38 -16.02
C LYS A 68 8.82 -6.75 -15.72
N ALA A 69 9.67 -5.77 -15.44
CA ALA A 69 11.05 -6.02 -15.06
C ALA A 69 11.13 -6.77 -13.72
N LEU A 70 10.30 -6.40 -12.74
CA LEU A 70 10.21 -7.12 -11.46
C LEU A 70 9.82 -8.58 -11.68
N MET A 71 8.78 -8.88 -12.46
CA MET A 71 8.34 -10.26 -12.69
C MET A 71 9.27 -11.06 -13.59
N SER A 72 10.20 -10.40 -14.29
CA SER A 72 11.30 -11.08 -14.96
C SER A 72 12.41 -11.54 -13.99
N ALA A 73 12.49 -10.91 -12.82
CA ALA A 73 13.51 -11.21 -11.80
C ALA A 73 13.03 -12.19 -10.72
N VAL A 74 11.71 -12.31 -10.51
CA VAL A 74 11.12 -13.12 -9.43
C VAL A 74 9.88 -13.89 -9.89
N THR A 75 9.56 -14.97 -9.16
CA THR A 75 8.32 -15.71 -9.35
C THR A 75 7.15 -15.07 -8.58
N VAL A 76 5.93 -15.50 -8.89
CA VAL A 76 4.71 -15.10 -8.17
C VAL A 76 4.83 -15.42 -6.68
N GLU A 77 5.33 -16.60 -6.35
CA GLU A 77 5.51 -17.07 -4.98
C GLU A 77 6.56 -16.25 -4.23
N GLU A 78 7.71 -15.97 -4.85
CA GLU A 78 8.77 -15.16 -4.24
C GLU A 78 8.27 -13.75 -3.90
N LEU A 79 7.52 -13.13 -4.80
CA LEU A 79 6.95 -11.82 -4.56
C LEU A 79 5.82 -11.85 -3.52
N ALA A 80 4.99 -12.90 -3.54
CA ALA A 80 3.94 -13.09 -2.54
C ALA A 80 4.53 -13.30 -1.13
N ASP A 81 5.63 -14.04 -1.00
CA ASP A 81 6.34 -14.24 0.26
C ASP A 81 6.94 -12.93 0.79
N PHE A 82 7.51 -12.10 -0.09
CA PHE A 82 7.99 -10.77 0.28
C PHE A 82 6.87 -9.91 0.87
N PHE A 83 5.73 -9.81 0.20
CA PHE A 83 4.59 -9.04 0.70
C PHE A 83 4.00 -9.62 1.98
N LEU A 84 3.98 -10.94 2.12
CA LEU A 84 3.52 -11.58 3.34
C LEU A 84 4.43 -11.27 4.52
N TYR A 85 5.74 -11.23 4.29
CA TYR A 85 6.70 -10.79 5.30
C TYR A 85 6.48 -9.32 5.69
N ALA A 86 6.24 -8.44 4.72
CA ALA A 86 5.90 -7.04 5.01
C ALA A 86 4.63 -6.94 5.88
N LYS A 87 3.60 -7.75 5.61
CA LYS A 87 2.41 -7.83 6.47
C LYS A 87 2.72 -8.34 7.88
N ALA A 88 3.62 -9.30 8.04
CA ALA A 88 4.03 -9.79 9.36
C ALA A 88 4.75 -8.69 10.17
N ILE A 89 5.60 -7.88 9.53
CA ILE A 89 6.23 -6.72 10.17
C ILE A 89 5.17 -5.68 10.58
N ASN A 90 4.19 -5.41 9.71
CA ASN A 90 3.09 -4.50 10.00
C ASN A 90 2.22 -4.99 11.16
N GLU A 91 1.94 -6.28 11.22
CA GLU A 91 1.20 -6.89 12.34
C GLU A 91 1.92 -6.65 13.66
N ARG A 92 3.22 -6.95 13.74
CA ARG A 92 4.01 -6.73 14.97
C ARG A 92 3.99 -5.26 15.39
N ALA A 93 4.10 -4.33 14.45
CA ALA A 93 4.04 -2.91 14.74
C ALA A 93 2.64 -2.48 15.20
N CYS A 94 1.57 -2.94 14.54
CA CYS A 94 0.19 -2.68 14.96
C CYS A 94 -0.11 -3.27 16.34
N SER A 95 0.35 -4.49 16.62
CA SER A 95 0.22 -5.10 17.95
C SER A 95 0.89 -4.28 19.04
N ALA A 96 2.08 -3.73 18.79
CA ALA A 96 2.77 -2.86 19.73
C ALA A 96 2.01 -1.52 19.93
N ILE A 97 1.46 -0.93 18.85
CA ILE A 97 0.63 0.27 18.94
C ILE A 97 -0.64 -0.03 19.74
N SER A 98 -1.33 -1.12 19.44
CA SER A 98 -2.57 -1.53 20.15
C SER A 98 -2.35 -1.68 21.64
N LYS A 99 -1.26 -2.33 22.04
CA LYS A 99 -0.88 -2.48 23.47
C LYS A 99 -0.66 -1.11 24.14
N LYS A 100 -0.07 -0.15 23.42
CA LYS A 100 0.22 1.18 23.97
C LYS A 100 -1.03 2.06 24.05
N THR A 101 -1.92 1.98 23.06
CA THR A 101 -3.08 2.87 22.94
C THR A 101 -4.35 2.33 23.55
N GLY A 102 -4.42 1.01 23.82
CA GLY A 102 -5.63 0.34 24.26
C GLY A 102 -6.69 0.19 23.16
N THR A 103 -6.39 0.53 21.91
CA THR A 103 -7.28 0.42 20.75
C THR A 103 -6.67 -0.42 19.66
N LEU A 104 -7.50 -1.12 18.88
CA LEU A 104 -7.01 -1.96 17.78
C LEU A 104 -6.39 -1.10 16.68
N ALA A 105 -5.09 -1.20 16.54
CA ALA A 105 -4.35 -0.58 15.43
C ALA A 105 -4.47 -1.44 14.17
N THR A 106 -4.66 -0.80 13.03
CA THR A 106 -4.76 -1.46 11.72
C THR A 106 -3.84 -0.78 10.70
N VAL A 107 -3.69 -1.41 9.53
CA VAL A 107 -2.95 -0.86 8.40
C VAL A 107 -3.92 -0.26 7.39
N THR A 108 -3.82 1.04 7.18
CA THR A 108 -4.44 1.68 6.02
C THR A 108 -3.55 1.47 4.80
N THR A 109 -4.06 0.81 3.77
CA THR A 109 -3.33 0.65 2.51
C THR A 109 -3.65 1.81 1.58
N VAL A 110 -2.63 2.46 1.05
CA VAL A 110 -2.77 3.55 0.08
C VAL A 110 -2.11 3.14 -1.23
N ASN A 111 -2.88 3.04 -2.30
CA ASN A 111 -2.36 2.75 -3.63
C ASN A 111 -2.51 3.99 -4.51
N ASP A 112 -1.38 4.58 -4.88
CA ASP A 112 -1.34 5.63 -5.89
C ASP A 112 -1.25 4.99 -7.27
N LEU A 113 -2.26 5.24 -8.08
CA LEU A 113 -2.42 4.68 -9.43
C LEU A 113 -2.05 5.67 -10.53
N ALA A 114 -1.41 6.80 -10.18
CA ALA A 114 -0.88 7.72 -11.18
C ALA A 114 0.10 6.99 -12.11
N GLY A 115 -0.10 7.09 -13.42
CA GLY A 115 0.79 6.47 -14.41
C GLY A 115 0.73 4.94 -14.50
N VAL A 116 -0.15 4.27 -13.73
CA VAL A 116 -0.25 2.81 -13.79
C VAL A 116 -0.67 2.32 -15.17
N ASP A 117 0.04 1.32 -15.69
CA ASP A 117 -0.40 0.55 -16.85
C ASP A 117 -1.59 -0.33 -16.47
N LEU A 118 -2.76 -0.06 -17.03
CA LEU A 118 -3.99 -0.78 -16.72
C LEU A 118 -3.94 -2.25 -17.10
N LEU A 119 -3.13 -2.60 -18.10
CA LEU A 119 -2.95 -3.96 -18.52
C LEU A 119 -1.86 -4.67 -17.70
N GLY A 120 -0.83 -3.92 -17.26
CA GLY A 120 0.24 -4.35 -16.37
C GLY A 120 0.67 -5.81 -16.49
N ASP A 121 1.57 -6.29 -15.66
CA ASP A 121 1.95 -7.70 -15.65
C ASP A 121 0.91 -8.57 -14.90
N ALA A 122 0.44 -9.64 -15.54
CA ALA A 122 -0.55 -10.55 -14.95
C ALA A 122 0.02 -11.31 -13.74
N SER A 123 1.30 -11.67 -13.77
CA SER A 123 1.97 -12.38 -12.69
C SER A 123 2.14 -11.48 -11.48
N PHE A 124 2.42 -10.18 -11.68
CA PHE A 124 2.44 -9.19 -10.61
C PHE A 124 1.08 -9.11 -9.89
N ARG A 125 -0.02 -9.01 -10.66
CA ARG A 125 -1.37 -9.02 -10.07
C ARG A 125 -1.67 -10.32 -9.32
N ASN A 126 -1.24 -11.47 -9.85
CA ASN A 126 -1.40 -12.77 -9.19
C ASN A 126 -0.63 -12.82 -7.86
N ALA A 127 0.59 -12.30 -7.81
CA ALA A 127 1.39 -12.22 -6.59
C ALA A 127 0.72 -11.34 -5.53
N LEU A 128 0.21 -10.17 -5.91
CA LEU A 128 -0.55 -9.29 -5.00
C LEU A 128 -1.80 -9.99 -4.45
N SER A 129 -2.54 -10.69 -5.31
CA SER A 129 -3.73 -11.45 -4.91
C SER A 129 -3.38 -12.58 -3.95
N ALA A 130 -2.35 -13.37 -4.25
CA ALA A 130 -1.87 -14.45 -3.39
C ALA A 130 -1.43 -13.93 -2.02
N ALA A 131 -0.63 -12.87 -1.99
CA ALA A 131 -0.19 -12.23 -0.75
C ALA A 131 -1.36 -11.66 0.07
N SER A 132 -2.36 -11.07 -0.60
CA SER A 132 -3.54 -10.54 0.08
C SER A 132 -4.36 -11.65 0.74
N LYS A 133 -4.67 -12.73 0.01
CA LYS A 133 -5.43 -13.88 0.53
C LYS A 133 -4.71 -14.57 1.70
N ARG A 134 -3.40 -14.82 1.55
CA ARG A 134 -2.57 -15.42 2.61
C ARG A 134 -2.50 -14.49 3.82
N GLY A 135 -2.31 -13.20 3.58
CA GLY A 135 -2.24 -12.21 4.66
C GLY A 135 -3.53 -12.10 5.47
N ASP A 136 -4.70 -12.13 4.83
CA ASP A 136 -5.98 -12.11 5.54
C ASP A 136 -6.21 -13.38 6.37
N ALA A 137 -5.71 -14.53 5.89
CA ALA A 137 -5.79 -15.80 6.62
C ALA A 137 -4.87 -15.84 7.85
N TYR A 138 -3.63 -15.30 7.72
CA TYR A 138 -2.65 -15.32 8.81
C TYR A 138 -2.80 -14.17 9.81
N PHE A 139 -3.30 -13.02 9.36
CA PHE A 139 -3.38 -11.79 10.15
C PHE A 139 -4.81 -11.21 10.10
N PRO A 140 -5.81 -11.93 10.63
CA PRO A 140 -7.18 -11.45 10.63
C PRO A 140 -7.30 -10.14 11.42
N GLY A 141 -7.98 -9.15 10.86
CA GLY A 141 -8.17 -7.84 11.48
C GLY A 141 -7.02 -6.84 11.30
N LEU A 142 -5.89 -7.23 10.70
CA LEU A 142 -4.80 -6.30 10.40
C LEU A 142 -5.19 -5.26 9.36
N SER A 143 -5.92 -5.67 8.33
CA SER A 143 -6.29 -4.80 7.20
C SER A 143 -7.35 -3.78 7.61
N GLY A 144 -6.97 -2.53 7.61
CA GLY A 144 -7.84 -1.36 7.74
C GLY A 144 -8.42 -0.91 6.39
N PRO A 145 -8.74 0.38 6.24
CA PRO A 145 -9.19 0.96 4.98
C PRO A 145 -8.17 0.80 3.86
N THR A 146 -8.65 0.67 2.62
CA THR A 146 -7.82 0.77 1.41
C THR A 146 -8.24 2.02 0.63
N VAL A 147 -7.28 2.90 0.40
CA VAL A 147 -7.46 4.17 -0.32
C VAL A 147 -6.81 4.01 -1.70
N LEU A 148 -7.57 4.31 -2.76
CA LEU A 148 -7.07 4.36 -4.12
C LEU A 148 -7.01 5.81 -4.56
N LEU A 149 -5.81 6.27 -4.93
CA LEU A 149 -5.54 7.63 -5.39
C LEU A 149 -5.32 7.65 -6.90
N ASN A 150 -5.60 8.80 -7.51
CA ASN A 150 -5.33 9.06 -8.93
C ASN A 150 -5.91 8.02 -9.88
N LEU A 151 -7.12 7.56 -9.61
CA LEU A 151 -7.82 6.65 -10.51
C LEU A 151 -7.92 7.27 -11.91
N PRO A 152 -7.43 6.59 -12.97
CA PRO A 152 -7.63 7.03 -14.34
C PRO A 152 -9.12 7.26 -14.65
N ARG A 153 -9.40 8.17 -15.60
CA ARG A 153 -10.78 8.56 -15.95
C ARG A 153 -11.67 7.40 -16.41
N LEU A 154 -11.07 6.27 -16.81
CA LEU A 154 -11.76 5.02 -17.13
C LEU A 154 -12.08 4.19 -15.88
N LEU A 155 -12.57 4.84 -14.85
CA LEU A 155 -12.83 4.32 -13.50
C LEU A 155 -13.53 2.95 -13.48
N GLY A 156 -14.52 2.74 -14.36
CA GLY A 156 -15.30 1.50 -14.39
C GLY A 156 -14.51 0.26 -14.82
N ALA A 157 -13.54 0.42 -15.72
CA ALA A 157 -12.71 -0.67 -16.17
C ALA A 157 -11.70 -1.07 -15.09
N LEU A 158 -11.12 -0.08 -14.40
CA LEU A 158 -10.17 -0.32 -13.31
C LEU A 158 -10.80 -0.99 -12.10
N VAL A 159 -11.94 -0.49 -11.65
CA VAL A 159 -12.66 -1.13 -10.52
C VAL A 159 -12.96 -2.59 -10.86
N LYS A 160 -13.39 -2.88 -12.09
CA LYS A 160 -13.62 -4.26 -12.54
C LYS A 160 -12.33 -5.10 -12.57
N LEU A 161 -11.20 -4.50 -12.93
CA LEU A 161 -9.92 -5.21 -13.04
C LEU A 161 -9.30 -5.49 -11.67
N PHE A 162 -9.34 -4.52 -10.75
CA PHE A 162 -8.65 -4.63 -9.46
C PHE A 162 -9.56 -5.16 -8.32
N THR A 163 -10.86 -4.90 -8.36
CA THR A 163 -11.78 -5.36 -7.30
C THR A 163 -11.71 -6.88 -7.07
N PRO A 164 -11.63 -7.75 -8.09
CA PRO A 164 -11.51 -9.19 -7.87
C PRO A 164 -10.20 -9.63 -7.19
N LEU A 165 -9.15 -8.80 -7.22
CA LEU A 165 -7.87 -9.10 -6.58
C LEU A 165 -7.92 -8.96 -5.06
N PHE A 166 -8.92 -8.26 -4.54
CA PHE A 166 -9.07 -8.04 -3.11
C PHE A 166 -10.04 -9.05 -2.49
N PRO A 167 -9.73 -9.58 -1.29
CA PRO A 167 -10.69 -10.30 -0.47
C PRO A 167 -11.95 -9.46 -0.23
N GLU A 168 -13.08 -10.11 0.07
CA GLU A 168 -14.34 -9.43 0.31
C GLU A 168 -14.26 -8.42 1.46
N SER A 169 -13.55 -8.76 2.52
CA SER A 169 -13.26 -7.89 3.66
C SER A 169 -12.54 -6.60 3.27
N VAL A 170 -11.68 -6.63 2.24
CA VAL A 170 -10.98 -5.47 1.71
C VAL A 170 -11.89 -4.68 0.78
N ARG A 171 -12.68 -5.35 -0.07
CA ARG A 171 -13.63 -4.69 -0.97
C ARG A 171 -14.61 -3.79 -0.22
N ALA A 172 -15.12 -4.26 0.92
CA ALA A 172 -16.01 -3.47 1.78
C ALA A 172 -15.35 -2.21 2.37
N LYS A 173 -14.02 -2.17 2.43
CA LYS A 173 -13.22 -1.07 2.99
C LYS A 173 -12.60 -0.16 1.93
N LEU A 174 -12.82 -0.42 0.64
CA LEU A 174 -12.27 0.39 -0.45
C LEU A 174 -12.80 1.83 -0.38
N ARG A 175 -11.88 2.77 -0.56
CA ARG A 175 -12.16 4.21 -0.66
C ARG A 175 -11.44 4.75 -1.90
N PHE A 176 -12.09 5.67 -2.59
CA PHE A 176 -11.57 6.27 -3.82
C PHE A 176 -11.35 7.75 -3.59
N ASP A 177 -10.21 8.26 -4.05
CA ASP A 177 -9.90 9.66 -4.02
C ASP A 177 -9.27 10.09 -5.35
N ARG A 178 -9.52 11.34 -5.77
CA ARG A 178 -9.15 11.84 -7.11
C ARG A 178 -7.85 12.65 -7.13
N PHE A 179 -7.22 12.88 -5.98
CA PHE A 179 -6.08 13.79 -5.89
C PHE A 179 -4.74 13.06 -5.82
N PRO A 180 -3.67 13.60 -6.47
CA PRO A 180 -2.33 13.00 -6.43
C PRO A 180 -1.69 13.05 -5.05
N LEU A 181 -0.86 12.06 -4.74
CA LEU A 181 0.07 12.10 -3.62
C LEU A 181 1.10 13.22 -3.85
N GLY A 182 1.22 14.14 -2.92
CA GLY A 182 2.18 15.25 -2.98
C GLY A 182 1.63 16.59 -3.45
N ASP A 183 0.36 16.66 -3.85
CA ASP A 183 -0.28 17.94 -4.19
C ASP A 183 -1.03 18.51 -2.97
N ALA A 184 -0.24 18.89 -1.93
CA ALA A 184 -0.77 19.44 -0.70
C ALA A 184 -1.48 20.80 -0.89
N GLY A 185 -1.23 21.48 -2.03
CA GLY A 185 -1.85 22.77 -2.36
C GLY A 185 -3.30 22.65 -2.84
N ALA A 186 -3.69 21.52 -3.42
CA ALA A 186 -5.05 21.32 -3.96
C ALA A 186 -6.11 21.06 -2.87
N LEU A 187 -5.70 20.82 -1.64
CA LEU A 187 -6.57 20.39 -0.53
C LEU A 187 -7.11 21.56 0.33
N SER A 188 -6.64 22.78 0.10
CA SER A 188 -7.07 23.95 0.86
C SER A 188 -8.32 24.63 0.31
N THR A 189 -8.85 24.21 -0.84
CA THR A 189 -9.93 24.91 -1.55
C THR A 189 -11.31 24.28 -1.48
N GLU A 190 -11.46 23.12 -0.84
CA GLU A 190 -12.79 22.47 -0.69
C GLU A 190 -13.30 22.38 0.76
N SER A 191 -13.04 23.39 1.58
CA SER A 191 -13.77 23.61 2.84
C SER A 191 -14.49 24.95 2.77
N GLY A 192 -15.49 24.99 1.93
CA GLY A 192 -16.52 26.01 1.88
C GLY A 192 -17.88 25.34 1.90
#